data_7886e8b562620c63334c23e6ea74e850
#
_entry.id   7886e8b562620c63334c23e6ea74e850
#
_cell.length_a   1.000
_cell.length_b   1.000
_cell.length_c   1.000
_cell.angle_alpha   90.00
_cell.angle_beta   90.00
_cell.angle_gamma   90.00
#
_symmetry.space_group_name_H-M   'P 1'
#
loop_
_entity.id
_entity.type
_entity.pdbx_description
1 polymer ?
#
loop_
_entity_poly.entity_id
_entity_poly.type
_entity_poly.pdbx_seq_one_letter_code
_entity_poly.pdbx_strand_id
1 'polypeptide(L)'
;MKSICALARRPDLSRGDFANYYEDRHAPLALGYFPFRRYVRNHLLDNPHIGFDTVSEFWADDLAAMTGILEGPAGAIISVDERRFMDQSRKAPGGAEEQMLSDGPPADSQGIRTAALVNWPGDDGAARADLLAWGREIATDQTGVSVDFVQSWSEPAFPARAVLWAPGLVGKPPSTLDARILRVHRIKTDRSALLL
;
A
#
# COMPACT_ATOMS: atom_id res chain seq x y z
N MET A 1 7.56 -11.61 4.45
CA MET A 1 6.77 -10.63 5.27
C MET A 1 6.34 -9.48 4.38
N LYS A 2 5.24 -8.81 4.74
CA LYS A 2 4.70 -7.65 3.99
C LYS A 2 4.81 -6.39 4.82
N SER A 3 5.22 -5.29 4.19
CA SER A 3 5.09 -3.93 4.72
C SER A 3 4.30 -3.04 3.76
N ILE A 4 3.75 -1.98 4.29
CA ILE A 4 2.90 -1.03 3.58
C ILE A 4 3.30 0.40 3.95
N CYS A 5 3.18 1.34 3.04
CA CYS A 5 3.49 2.74 3.32
C CYS A 5 2.55 3.68 2.58
N ALA A 6 1.90 4.58 3.30
CA ALA A 6 1.19 5.70 2.69
C ALA A 6 2.16 6.87 2.47
N LEU A 7 2.15 7.43 1.26
CA LEU A 7 3.08 8.46 0.80
C LEU A 7 2.32 9.66 0.26
N ALA A 8 2.66 10.85 0.74
CA ALA A 8 2.14 12.12 0.24
C ALA A 8 3.16 12.77 -0.71
N ARG A 9 2.68 13.34 -1.81
CA ARG A 9 3.53 14.17 -2.68
C ARG A 9 3.96 15.44 -1.99
N ARG A 10 5.05 16.04 -2.45
CA ARG A 10 5.39 17.42 -2.11
C ARG A 10 4.23 18.35 -2.51
N PRO A 11 3.94 19.39 -1.73
CA PRO A 11 2.82 20.30 -2.02
C PRO A 11 2.94 21.05 -3.36
N ASP A 12 4.16 21.23 -3.86
CA ASP A 12 4.46 21.94 -5.11
C ASP A 12 4.36 21.04 -6.36
N LEU A 13 4.17 19.72 -6.20
CA LEU A 13 4.01 18.80 -7.31
C LEU A 13 2.55 18.52 -7.62
N SER A 14 2.25 18.33 -8.90
CA SER A 14 1.00 17.68 -9.30
C SER A 14 1.04 16.18 -8.96
N ARG A 15 -0.14 15.51 -8.93
CA ARG A 15 -0.19 14.06 -8.76
C ARG A 15 0.49 13.32 -9.91
N GLY A 16 0.33 13.83 -11.13
CA GLY A 16 0.98 13.25 -12.30
C GLY A 16 2.50 13.32 -12.19
N ASP A 17 3.05 14.47 -11.82
CA ASP A 17 4.50 14.63 -11.66
C ASP A 17 5.05 13.75 -10.53
N PHE A 18 4.31 13.65 -9.41
CA PHE A 18 4.66 12.75 -8.31
C PHE A 18 4.66 11.28 -8.76
N ALA A 19 3.61 10.81 -9.42
CA ALA A 19 3.51 9.44 -9.89
C ALA A 19 4.59 9.13 -10.94
N ASN A 20 4.81 10.03 -11.91
CA ASN A 20 5.84 9.87 -12.94
C ASN A 20 7.24 9.81 -12.31
N TYR A 21 7.57 10.71 -11.37
CA TYR A 21 8.84 10.66 -10.67
C TYR A 21 9.01 9.35 -9.90
N TYR A 22 7.95 8.93 -9.22
CA TYR A 22 7.97 7.69 -8.45
C TYR A 22 8.30 6.49 -9.35
N GLU A 23 7.60 6.35 -10.47
CA GLU A 23 7.78 5.20 -11.37
C GLU A 23 9.08 5.25 -12.16
N ASP A 24 9.45 6.42 -12.69
CA ASP A 24 10.58 6.56 -13.62
C ASP A 24 11.94 6.70 -12.91
N ARG A 25 11.94 7.14 -11.64
CA ARG A 25 13.17 7.44 -10.89
C ARG A 25 13.29 6.71 -9.58
N HIS A 26 12.31 6.89 -8.69
CA HIS A 26 12.41 6.37 -7.33
C HIS A 26 12.28 4.84 -7.29
N ALA A 27 11.31 4.26 -7.97
CA ALA A 27 11.11 2.81 -7.94
C ALA A 27 12.31 2.04 -8.52
N PRO A 28 12.90 2.42 -9.68
CA PRO A 28 14.15 1.83 -10.16
C PRO A 28 15.33 2.00 -9.19
N LEU A 29 15.47 3.18 -8.57
CA LEU A 29 16.51 3.43 -7.58
C LEU A 29 16.35 2.50 -6.36
N ALA A 30 15.15 2.39 -5.81
CA ALA A 30 14.86 1.52 -4.68
C ALA A 30 15.14 0.04 -4.99
N LEU A 31 14.79 -0.42 -6.20
CA LEU A 31 15.06 -1.77 -6.67
C LEU A 31 16.56 -2.10 -6.75
N GLY A 32 17.41 -1.11 -6.90
CA GLY A 32 18.89 -1.28 -6.88
C GLY A 32 19.46 -1.55 -5.48
N TYR A 33 18.67 -1.35 -4.42
CA TYR A 33 19.14 -1.50 -3.03
C TYR A 33 18.36 -2.53 -2.24
N PHE A 34 17.03 -2.66 -2.49
CA PHE A 34 16.15 -3.49 -1.67
C PHE A 34 15.83 -4.82 -2.34
N PRO A 35 16.08 -5.96 -1.67
CA PRO A 35 15.77 -7.28 -2.19
C PRO A 35 14.27 -7.61 -2.03
N PHE A 36 13.43 -6.86 -2.73
CA PHE A 36 11.99 -7.12 -2.73
C PHE A 36 11.66 -8.41 -3.46
N ARG A 37 10.78 -9.24 -2.88
CA ARG A 37 10.12 -10.35 -3.56
C ARG A 37 8.97 -9.89 -4.43
N ARG A 38 8.35 -8.78 -4.04
CA ARG A 38 7.28 -8.12 -4.76
C ARG A 38 7.22 -6.66 -4.32
N TYR A 39 6.99 -5.77 -5.27
CA TYR A 39 6.81 -4.35 -5.05
C TYR A 39 5.62 -3.85 -5.85
N VAL A 40 4.64 -3.25 -5.17
CA VAL A 40 3.41 -2.73 -5.76
C VAL A 40 3.21 -1.29 -5.30
N ARG A 41 2.89 -0.42 -6.24
CA ARG A 41 2.52 0.99 -5.99
C ARG A 41 1.07 1.18 -6.42
N ASN A 42 0.29 1.83 -5.57
CA ASN A 42 -1.13 2.10 -5.79
C ASN A 42 -1.33 3.60 -5.76
N HIS A 43 -1.25 4.22 -6.92
CA HIS A 43 -1.46 5.66 -7.07
C HIS A 43 -2.96 5.97 -7.05
N LEU A 44 -3.37 6.93 -6.22
CA LEU A 44 -4.76 7.34 -6.11
C LEU A 44 -5.22 7.99 -7.42
N LEU A 45 -6.34 7.52 -7.95
CA LEU A 45 -7.00 8.09 -9.12
C LEU A 45 -7.97 9.21 -8.74
N ASP A 46 -8.70 9.02 -7.65
CA ASP A 46 -9.63 10.03 -7.14
C ASP A 46 -8.86 11.15 -6.43
N ASN A 47 -9.51 12.28 -6.20
CA ASN A 47 -8.95 13.40 -5.45
C ASN A 47 -9.55 13.51 -4.04
N PRO A 48 -9.41 12.48 -3.20
CA PRO A 48 -9.86 12.57 -1.84
C PRO A 48 -8.90 13.44 -1.02
N HIS A 49 -9.44 14.24 -0.11
CA HIS A 49 -8.64 14.97 0.87
C HIS A 49 -8.25 14.03 2.02
N ILE A 50 -7.45 13.00 1.72
CA ILE A 50 -7.05 11.97 2.71
C ILE A 50 -5.61 12.07 3.17
N GLY A 51 -4.87 13.02 2.60
CA GLY A 51 -3.56 13.33 3.12
C GLY A 51 -2.39 12.53 2.53
N PHE A 52 -2.63 11.64 1.58
CA PHE A 52 -1.60 10.91 0.83
C PHE A 52 -2.02 10.72 -0.64
N ASP A 53 -1.11 10.26 -1.49
CA ASP A 53 -1.31 10.11 -2.93
C ASP A 53 -1.02 8.70 -3.43
N THR A 54 -0.29 7.91 -2.66
CA THR A 54 0.05 6.52 -3.01
C THR A 54 0.08 5.65 -1.76
N VAL A 55 -0.34 4.40 -1.91
CA VAL A 55 -0.07 3.33 -0.95
C VAL A 55 0.85 2.31 -1.62
N SER A 56 2.06 2.15 -1.09
CA SER A 56 3.02 1.17 -1.58
C SER A 56 3.05 -0.07 -0.71
N GLU A 57 3.18 -1.22 -1.35
CA GLU A 57 3.23 -2.53 -0.72
C GLU A 57 4.57 -3.20 -1.07
N PHE A 58 5.24 -3.75 -0.07
CA PHE A 58 6.54 -4.38 -0.22
C PHE A 58 6.52 -5.76 0.42
N TRP A 59 6.99 -6.76 -0.30
CA TRP A 59 7.22 -8.10 0.25
C TRP A 59 8.72 -8.37 0.26
N ALA A 60 9.24 -8.76 1.41
CA ALA A 60 10.62 -9.13 1.62
C ALA A 60 10.70 -10.38 2.50
N ASP A 61 11.78 -11.13 2.37
CA ASP A 61 12.02 -12.32 3.20
C ASP A 61 12.46 -11.91 4.60
N ASP A 62 13.27 -10.85 4.69
CA ASP A 62 13.88 -10.38 5.93
C ASP A 62 13.68 -8.86 6.10
N LEU A 63 12.86 -8.46 7.08
CA LEU A 63 12.65 -7.05 7.43
C LEU A 63 13.87 -6.44 8.16
N ALA A 64 14.65 -7.23 8.88
CA ALA A 64 15.85 -6.70 9.54
C ALA A 64 16.91 -6.31 8.51
N ALA A 65 17.07 -7.10 7.45
CA ALA A 65 17.92 -6.73 6.32
C ALA A 65 17.45 -5.43 5.65
N MET A 66 16.13 -5.24 5.49
CA MET A 66 15.55 -4.00 4.95
C MET A 66 15.85 -2.79 5.85
N THR A 67 15.73 -2.95 7.17
CA THR A 67 16.06 -1.91 8.13
C THR A 67 17.54 -1.55 8.07
N GLY A 68 18.44 -2.53 8.00
CA GLY A 68 19.87 -2.30 7.85
C GLY A 68 20.24 -1.52 6.58
N ILE A 69 19.52 -1.74 5.46
CA ILE A 69 19.69 -0.96 4.24
C ILE A 69 19.27 0.50 4.46
N LEU A 70 18.14 0.72 5.15
CA LEU A 70 17.63 2.07 5.44
C LEU A 70 18.54 2.85 6.40
N GLU A 71 19.15 2.19 7.35
CA GLU A 71 20.08 2.81 8.32
C GLU A 71 21.50 3.02 7.74
N GLY A 72 21.80 2.38 6.62
CA GLY A 72 23.09 2.43 5.94
C GLY A 72 23.23 3.53 4.89
N PRO A 73 24.33 3.54 4.14
CA PRO A 73 24.57 4.52 3.07
C PRO A 73 23.49 4.56 1.99
N ALA A 74 22.89 3.41 1.68
CA ALA A 74 21.78 3.32 0.72
C ALA A 74 20.56 4.10 1.20
N GLY A 75 20.24 4.04 2.50
CA GLY A 75 19.15 4.81 3.08
C GLY A 75 19.35 6.32 2.95
N ALA A 76 20.57 6.81 3.08
CA ALA A 76 20.89 8.22 2.84
C ALA A 76 20.61 8.63 1.39
N ILE A 77 20.97 7.78 0.42
CA ILE A 77 20.70 8.02 -1.01
C ILE A 77 19.19 8.04 -1.28
N ILE A 78 18.47 7.05 -0.77
CA ILE A 78 17.01 6.95 -0.86
C ILE A 78 16.33 8.18 -0.24
N SER A 79 16.75 8.60 0.96
CA SER A 79 16.19 9.76 1.63
C SER A 79 16.42 11.07 0.87
N VAL A 80 17.58 11.23 0.22
CA VAL A 80 17.86 12.38 -0.67
C VAL A 80 16.91 12.38 -1.87
N ASP A 81 16.68 11.23 -2.47
CA ASP A 81 15.78 11.09 -3.59
C ASP A 81 14.33 11.32 -3.20
N GLU A 82 13.87 10.75 -2.08
CA GLU A 82 12.53 10.93 -1.52
C GLU A 82 12.17 12.42 -1.36
N ARG A 83 13.09 13.27 -0.88
CA ARG A 83 12.86 14.72 -0.73
C ARG A 83 12.56 15.44 -2.04
N ARG A 84 12.85 14.85 -3.19
CA ARG A 84 12.58 15.45 -4.50
C ARG A 84 11.13 15.37 -4.92
N PHE A 85 10.38 14.38 -4.41
CA PHE A 85 9.01 14.15 -4.89
C PHE A 85 7.97 13.97 -3.79
N MET A 86 8.36 13.56 -2.57
CA MET A 86 7.42 13.33 -1.48
C MET A 86 7.67 14.23 -0.27
N ASP A 87 6.62 14.44 0.50
CA ASP A 87 6.67 15.04 1.83
C ASP A 87 7.02 13.97 2.85
N GLN A 88 8.28 13.93 3.25
CA GLN A 88 8.78 12.91 4.19
C GLN A 88 8.12 13.02 5.58
N SER A 89 7.62 14.20 5.98
CA SER A 89 6.93 14.37 7.27
C SER A 89 5.57 13.66 7.32
N ARG A 90 5.06 13.24 6.16
CA ARG A 90 3.78 12.54 5.99
C ARG A 90 3.95 11.10 5.52
N LYS A 91 5.16 10.58 5.54
CA LYS A 91 5.45 9.18 5.27
C LYS A 91 4.95 8.31 6.43
N ALA A 92 4.03 7.39 6.16
CA ALA A 92 3.38 6.57 7.18
C ALA A 92 3.59 5.07 6.89
N PRO A 93 4.71 4.48 7.36
CA PRO A 93 5.01 3.07 7.17
C PRO A 93 4.34 2.19 8.22
N GLY A 94 4.10 0.92 7.86
CA GLY A 94 3.59 -0.09 8.76
C GLY A 94 3.89 -1.51 8.30
N GLY A 95 3.81 -2.47 9.20
CA GLY A 95 3.73 -3.88 8.90
C GLY A 95 2.32 -4.26 8.48
N ALA A 96 2.18 -5.24 7.60
CA ALA A 96 0.88 -5.73 7.15
C ALA A 96 0.77 -7.25 7.30
N GLU A 97 -0.24 -7.69 8.04
CA GLU A 97 -0.67 -9.09 8.07
C GLU A 97 -1.66 -9.29 6.92
N GLU A 98 -1.17 -9.92 5.83
CA GLU A 98 -1.98 -10.15 4.64
C GLU A 98 -2.81 -11.43 4.76
N GLN A 99 -4.12 -11.33 4.54
CA GLN A 99 -5.03 -12.46 4.42
C GLN A 99 -5.64 -12.47 3.01
N MET A 100 -5.30 -13.50 2.23
CA MET A 100 -5.93 -13.74 0.93
C MET A 100 -7.33 -14.33 1.16
N LEU A 101 -8.34 -13.77 0.51
CA LEU A 101 -9.74 -14.19 0.66
C LEU A 101 -10.28 -14.90 -0.59
N SER A 102 -9.64 -14.70 -1.75
CA SER A 102 -9.93 -15.46 -2.96
C SER A 102 -8.66 -15.86 -3.66
N ASP A 103 -8.64 -17.08 -4.20
CA ASP A 103 -7.53 -17.62 -4.98
C ASP A 103 -7.47 -16.98 -6.37
N GLY A 104 -6.30 -17.10 -7.00
CA GLY A 104 -6.04 -16.62 -8.34
C GLY A 104 -5.30 -15.29 -8.40
N PRO A 105 -4.73 -14.96 -9.57
CA PRO A 105 -4.12 -13.66 -9.76
C PRO A 105 -5.20 -12.61 -9.64
N PRO A 106 -4.92 -11.47 -8.96
CA PRO A 106 -5.78 -10.32 -9.12
C PRO A 106 -5.91 -10.06 -10.63
N ALA A 107 -7.14 -9.87 -11.07
CA ALA A 107 -7.41 -9.55 -12.47
C ALA A 107 -6.47 -8.39 -12.84
N ASP A 108 -5.56 -8.66 -13.76
CA ASP A 108 -4.48 -7.80 -14.24
C ASP A 108 -3.33 -7.52 -13.25
N SER A 109 -2.11 -7.76 -13.74
CA SER A 109 -0.87 -7.40 -13.06
C SER A 109 -0.70 -5.87 -12.93
N GLN A 110 -1.34 -5.10 -13.80
CA GLN A 110 -1.40 -3.63 -13.83
C GLN A 110 -2.81 -3.18 -14.15
N GLY A 111 -3.34 -2.21 -13.43
CA GLY A 111 -4.66 -1.73 -13.70
C GLY A 111 -5.35 -1.05 -12.52
N ILE A 112 -6.61 -0.68 -12.73
CA ILE A 112 -7.40 -0.03 -11.70
C ILE A 112 -7.91 -1.09 -10.72
N ARG A 113 -7.70 -0.85 -9.42
CA ARG A 113 -8.31 -1.63 -8.36
C ARG A 113 -8.92 -0.73 -7.29
N THR A 114 -9.69 -1.33 -6.40
CA THR A 114 -10.26 -0.69 -5.21
C THR A 114 -9.36 -0.95 -4.00
N ALA A 115 -9.11 0.11 -3.22
CA ALA A 115 -8.56 0.07 -1.89
C ALA A 115 -9.60 0.62 -0.90
N ALA A 116 -10.13 -0.20 -0.02
CA ALA A 116 -10.94 0.28 1.09
C ALA A 116 -10.07 0.43 2.33
N LEU A 117 -9.84 1.68 2.76
CA LEU A 117 -9.17 2.00 4.02
C LEU A 117 -10.19 1.86 5.14
N VAL A 118 -9.94 0.95 6.06
CA VAL A 118 -10.92 0.57 7.08
C VAL A 118 -10.40 0.91 8.47
N ASN A 119 -11.24 1.63 9.22
CA ASN A 119 -11.07 1.92 10.62
C ASN A 119 -12.29 1.41 11.41
N TRP A 120 -12.13 1.28 12.71
CA TRP A 120 -13.21 0.92 13.65
C TRP A 120 -12.89 1.43 15.04
N PRO A 121 -13.89 1.77 15.86
CA PRO A 121 -13.70 2.09 17.27
C PRO A 121 -13.59 0.82 18.12
N GLY A 122 -12.88 0.90 19.23
CA GLY A 122 -12.88 -0.14 20.27
C GLY A 122 -12.08 -1.39 19.91
N ASP A 123 -12.62 -2.55 20.32
CA ASP A 123 -11.97 -3.86 20.24
C ASP A 123 -11.82 -4.38 18.81
N ASP A 124 -10.69 -5.03 18.55
CA ASP A 124 -10.32 -5.53 17.23
C ASP A 124 -11.10 -6.80 16.81
N GLY A 125 -11.52 -7.62 17.76
CA GLY A 125 -12.02 -8.97 17.46
C GLY A 125 -13.25 -8.99 16.56
N ALA A 126 -14.32 -8.30 16.96
CA ALA A 126 -15.56 -8.24 16.19
C ALA A 126 -15.38 -7.50 14.86
N ALA A 127 -14.66 -6.36 14.88
CA ALA A 127 -14.44 -5.57 13.69
C ALA A 127 -13.59 -6.30 12.62
N ARG A 128 -12.57 -7.05 13.04
CA ARG A 128 -11.79 -7.91 12.14
C ARG A 128 -12.67 -9.01 11.51
N ALA A 129 -13.56 -9.61 12.31
CA ALA A 129 -14.49 -10.61 11.81
C ALA A 129 -15.47 -10.04 10.76
N ASP A 130 -16.03 -8.85 11.03
CA ASP A 130 -16.94 -8.16 10.10
C ASP A 130 -16.21 -7.78 8.80
N LEU A 131 -14.97 -7.28 8.89
CA LEU A 131 -14.16 -6.96 7.72
C LEU A 131 -13.87 -8.20 6.87
N LEU A 132 -13.49 -9.30 7.50
CA LEU A 132 -13.25 -10.56 6.80
C LEU A 132 -14.51 -11.13 6.18
N ALA A 133 -15.65 -11.01 6.85
CA ALA A 133 -16.95 -11.44 6.30
C ALA A 133 -17.31 -10.62 5.04
N TRP A 134 -17.18 -9.28 5.11
CA TRP A 134 -17.38 -8.39 3.97
C TRP A 134 -16.41 -8.70 2.82
N GLY A 135 -15.15 -8.91 3.13
CA GLY A 135 -14.15 -9.30 2.11
C GLY A 135 -14.45 -10.64 1.45
N ARG A 136 -14.96 -11.64 2.20
CA ARG A 136 -15.37 -12.95 1.64
C ARG A 136 -16.60 -12.84 0.75
N GLU A 137 -17.56 -11.98 1.09
CA GLU A 137 -18.70 -11.70 0.23
C GLU A 137 -18.24 -11.15 -1.12
N ILE A 138 -17.31 -10.18 -1.13
CA ILE A 138 -16.70 -9.64 -2.36
C ILE A 138 -15.95 -10.73 -3.12
N ALA A 139 -15.26 -11.62 -2.41
CA ALA A 139 -14.46 -12.70 -2.98
C ALA A 139 -15.29 -13.81 -3.64
N THR A 140 -16.64 -13.84 -3.48
CA THR A 140 -17.50 -14.78 -4.20
C THR A 140 -17.47 -14.56 -5.71
N ASP A 141 -17.34 -13.30 -6.13
CA ASP A 141 -17.42 -12.90 -7.55
C ASP A 141 -16.11 -12.30 -8.08
N GLN A 142 -15.11 -12.14 -7.22
CA GLN A 142 -13.83 -11.51 -7.57
C GLN A 142 -12.64 -12.33 -7.11
N THR A 143 -11.61 -12.47 -7.95
CA THR A 143 -10.34 -13.14 -7.61
C THR A 143 -9.31 -12.12 -7.16
N GLY A 144 -8.39 -12.53 -6.26
CA GLY A 144 -7.32 -11.66 -5.78
C GLY A 144 -7.80 -10.60 -4.77
N VAL A 145 -8.90 -10.89 -4.07
CA VAL A 145 -9.36 -10.11 -2.92
C VAL A 145 -8.49 -10.45 -1.71
N SER A 146 -8.00 -9.42 -1.00
CA SER A 146 -7.21 -9.60 0.21
C SER A 146 -7.47 -8.49 1.23
N VAL A 147 -7.15 -8.78 2.48
CA VAL A 147 -7.16 -7.82 3.57
C VAL A 147 -5.76 -7.75 4.17
N ASP A 148 -5.26 -6.53 4.34
CA ASP A 148 -4.07 -6.22 5.13
C ASP A 148 -4.48 -5.64 6.46
N PHE A 149 -4.16 -6.28 7.58
CA PHE A 149 -4.24 -5.67 8.90
C PHE A 149 -2.94 -4.93 9.16
N VAL A 150 -3.02 -3.62 9.43
CA VAL A 150 -1.86 -2.74 9.48
C VAL A 150 -1.49 -2.40 10.92
N GLN A 151 -0.19 -2.57 11.21
CA GLN A 151 0.44 -2.07 12.43
C GLN A 151 1.39 -0.93 12.05
N SER A 152 1.07 0.30 12.45
CA SER A 152 1.94 1.46 12.21
C SER A 152 3.27 1.33 12.93
N TRP A 153 4.36 1.78 12.29
CA TRP A 153 5.71 1.73 12.85
C TRP A 153 6.22 3.07 13.38
N SER A 154 5.60 4.17 12.96
CA SER A 154 6.01 5.53 13.34
C SER A 154 4.83 6.50 13.33
N GLU A 155 5.08 7.72 13.75
CA GLU A 155 4.21 8.87 13.49
C GLU A 155 4.68 9.60 12.22
N PRO A 156 3.77 10.05 11.36
CA PRO A 156 2.32 9.82 11.46
C PRO A 156 1.95 8.34 11.26
N ALA A 157 0.91 7.91 11.97
CA ALA A 157 0.40 6.55 11.82
C ALA A 157 -0.15 6.31 10.41
N PHE A 158 -0.11 5.05 9.95
CA PHE A 158 -0.79 4.66 8.72
C PHE A 158 -2.30 5.00 8.83
N PRO A 159 -2.93 5.54 7.77
CA PRO A 159 -4.26 6.17 7.84
C PRO A 159 -5.44 5.21 8.05
N ALA A 160 -5.17 3.92 8.24
CA ALA A 160 -6.18 2.88 8.46
C ALA A 160 -5.64 1.74 9.33
N ARG A 161 -6.55 1.05 10.04
CA ARG A 161 -6.23 -0.19 10.76
C ARG A 161 -6.14 -1.39 9.83
N ALA A 162 -6.85 -1.33 8.69
CA ALA A 162 -6.76 -2.34 7.64
C ALA A 162 -7.00 -1.75 6.26
N VAL A 163 -6.54 -2.46 5.23
CA VAL A 163 -6.86 -2.17 3.83
C VAL A 163 -7.44 -3.42 3.19
N LEU A 164 -8.67 -3.31 2.68
CA LEU A 164 -9.25 -4.34 1.83
C LEU A 164 -8.94 -3.99 0.37
N TRP A 165 -8.33 -4.91 -0.33
CA TRP A 165 -7.99 -4.80 -1.74
C TRP A 165 -8.91 -5.67 -2.58
N ALA A 166 -9.50 -5.09 -3.63
CA ALA A 166 -10.33 -5.81 -4.58
C ALA A 166 -10.07 -5.32 -6.02
N PRO A 167 -10.12 -6.18 -7.05
CA PRO A 167 -9.97 -5.76 -8.44
C PRO A 167 -11.13 -4.89 -8.92
N GLY A 168 -12.32 -5.05 -8.35
CA GLY A 168 -13.53 -4.35 -8.75
C GLY A 168 -14.20 -3.57 -7.60
N LEU A 169 -15.50 -3.39 -7.71
CA LEU A 169 -16.31 -2.71 -6.70
C LEU A 169 -16.47 -3.56 -5.44
N VAL A 170 -16.52 -2.92 -4.28
CA VAL A 170 -16.57 -3.60 -2.97
C VAL A 170 -17.94 -3.50 -2.27
N GLY A 171 -18.92 -2.86 -2.90
CA GLY A 171 -20.23 -2.69 -2.28
C GLY A 171 -20.22 -1.79 -1.04
N LYS A 172 -21.31 -1.84 -0.26
CA LYS A 172 -21.43 -1.05 0.97
C LYS A 172 -20.75 -1.77 2.14
N PRO A 173 -19.88 -1.09 2.90
CA PRO A 173 -19.28 -1.69 4.10
C PRO A 173 -20.32 -1.92 5.20
N PRO A 174 -20.08 -2.89 6.10
CA PRO A 174 -20.83 -3.04 7.35
C PRO A 174 -20.84 -1.74 8.16
N SER A 175 -21.95 -1.47 8.86
CA SER A 175 -22.10 -0.24 9.67
C SER A 175 -21.17 -0.17 10.90
N THR A 176 -20.57 -1.28 11.27
CA THR A 176 -19.54 -1.38 12.33
C THR A 176 -18.17 -0.88 11.91
N LEU A 177 -17.96 -0.68 10.60
CA LEU A 177 -16.71 -0.28 10.00
C LEU A 177 -16.80 1.14 9.41
N ASP A 178 -15.79 1.97 9.69
CA ASP A 178 -15.56 3.23 8.99
C ASP A 178 -14.65 2.96 7.79
N ALA A 179 -15.22 2.87 6.61
CA ALA A 179 -14.47 2.53 5.39
C ALA A 179 -14.48 3.67 4.38
N ARG A 180 -13.29 4.07 3.96
CA ARG A 180 -13.09 4.98 2.84
C ARG A 180 -12.65 4.20 1.61
N ILE A 181 -13.52 4.17 0.60
CA ILE A 181 -13.31 3.42 -0.64
C ILE A 181 -12.61 4.33 -1.65
N LEU A 182 -11.50 3.88 -2.19
CA LEU A 182 -10.63 4.59 -3.12
C LEU A 182 -10.41 3.76 -4.37
N ARG A 183 -10.31 4.44 -5.51
CA ARG A 183 -9.82 3.84 -6.75
C ARG A 183 -8.34 4.15 -6.89
N VAL A 184 -7.55 3.15 -7.21
CA VAL A 184 -6.11 3.28 -7.37
C VAL A 184 -5.63 2.67 -8.69
N HIS A 185 -4.64 3.31 -9.30
CA HIS A 185 -3.88 2.71 -10.38
C HIS A 185 -2.76 1.87 -9.76
N ARG A 186 -2.87 0.58 -9.94
CA ARG A 186 -1.93 -0.40 -9.41
C ARG A 186 -0.82 -0.67 -10.41
N ILE A 187 0.42 -0.44 -10.02
CA ILE A 187 1.61 -0.79 -10.78
C ILE A 187 2.40 -1.82 -9.98
N LYS A 188 2.66 -2.96 -10.60
CA LYS A 188 3.48 -4.04 -10.02
C LYS A 188 4.79 -4.10 -10.77
N THR A 189 5.90 -4.12 -10.04
CA THR A 189 7.22 -4.37 -10.63
C THR A 189 7.29 -5.78 -11.20
N ASP A 190 7.80 -5.91 -12.42
CA ASP A 190 8.02 -7.20 -13.04
C ASP A 190 9.05 -8.02 -12.27
N ARG A 191 8.81 -9.34 -12.21
CA ARG A 191 9.68 -10.25 -11.46
C ARG A 191 11.14 -10.21 -11.93
N SER A 192 11.35 -9.99 -13.22
CA SER A 192 12.69 -9.87 -13.82
C SER A 192 13.48 -8.64 -13.37
N ALA A 193 12.79 -7.60 -12.85
CA ALA A 193 13.41 -6.38 -12.33
C ALA A 193 13.69 -6.43 -10.82
N LEU A 194 13.27 -7.50 -10.13
CA LEU A 194 13.51 -7.68 -8.70
C LEU A 194 14.91 -8.30 -8.48
N LEU A 195 15.62 -7.79 -7.48
CA LEU A 195 16.83 -8.44 -6.99
C LEU A 195 16.42 -9.74 -6.27
N LEU A 196 16.73 -10.89 -6.84
CA LEU A 196 16.46 -12.22 -6.28
C LEU A 196 17.72 -12.82 -5.67
#